data_9091986baac61050233b5b4279332c02
#
_entry.id   9091986baac61050233b5b4279332c02
#
_cell.length_a   1.000
_cell.length_b   1.000
_cell.length_c   1.000
_cell.angle_alpha   90.00
_cell.angle_beta   90.00
_cell.angle_gamma   90.00
#
_symmetry.space_group_name_H-M   'P 1'
#
loop_
_entity.id
_entity.type
_entity.pdbx_description
1 polymer ?
#
loop_
_entity_poly.entity_id
_entity_poly.type
_entity_poly.pdbx_seq_one_letter_code
_entity_poly.pdbx_strand_id
1 'polypeptide(L)'
;KRENFHNMVNDAKSGLFDLVITKEITRFARNTLDSIQYTRELLSCGVGVFFQNDNINTLDEDSELRLTIMSGIAQDELRKLSSRIKFGHQEAIKKSVVLGNSRIFGYRKDNKRLVIDEKEAEMVRELFTLYATDKYSMKQLEDIFWSKGYRNNNGKKICHSTMSNTISNPKYKGYYVGNKVKIVDMFTKKQKFLPPEEWVMFKDETGEIVPAIVSEELWEQANAVLMLKTGKISAITQIC
;
A
#
# COMPACT_ATOMS: atom_id res chain seq x y z
N LYS A 1 14.53 -14.05 -2.29
CA LYS A 1 15.88 -13.54 -1.90
C LYS A 1 16.85 -14.17 -2.88
N ARG A 2 17.74 -13.39 -3.50
CA ARG A 2 18.78 -13.88 -4.44
C ARG A 2 20.13 -13.89 -3.71
N GLU A 3 20.25 -14.75 -2.71
CA GLU A 3 21.45 -14.87 -1.89
C GLU A 3 22.69 -15.16 -2.75
N ASN A 4 22.58 -16.14 -3.66
CA ASN A 4 23.67 -16.49 -4.59
C ASN A 4 24.08 -15.32 -5.51
N PHE A 5 23.14 -14.45 -5.90
CA PHE A 5 23.47 -13.28 -6.73
C PHE A 5 24.27 -12.24 -5.92
N HIS A 6 23.91 -12.01 -4.67
CA HIS A 6 24.67 -11.11 -3.80
C HIS A 6 26.03 -11.68 -3.44
N ASN A 7 26.14 -13.01 -3.27
CA ASN A 7 27.43 -13.68 -3.08
C ASN A 7 28.33 -13.47 -4.31
N MET A 8 27.80 -13.67 -5.52
CA MET A 8 28.54 -13.40 -6.77
C MET A 8 29.07 -11.94 -6.82
N VAL A 9 28.25 -10.95 -6.44
CA VAL A 9 28.71 -9.54 -6.43
C VAL A 9 29.80 -9.31 -5.36
N ASN A 10 29.72 -9.98 -4.21
CA ASN A 10 30.75 -9.90 -3.18
C ASN A 10 32.05 -10.60 -3.60
N ASP A 11 31.94 -11.75 -4.27
CA ASP A 11 33.06 -12.48 -4.82
C ASP A 11 33.80 -11.67 -5.89
N ALA A 12 33.04 -10.94 -6.74
CA ALA A 12 33.59 -9.99 -7.69
C ALA A 12 34.40 -8.88 -7.02
N LYS A 13 33.88 -8.30 -5.93
CA LYS A 13 34.58 -7.30 -5.12
C LYS A 13 35.87 -7.81 -4.49
N SER A 14 35.93 -9.12 -4.26
CA SER A 14 37.09 -9.80 -3.72
C SER A 14 38.10 -10.25 -4.84
N GLY A 15 37.78 -9.96 -6.11
CA GLY A 15 38.65 -10.29 -7.25
C GLY A 15 38.75 -11.78 -7.56
N LEU A 16 37.73 -12.58 -7.26
CA LEU A 16 37.74 -14.02 -7.48
C LEU A 16 37.53 -14.42 -8.95
N PHE A 17 37.06 -13.50 -9.79
CA PHE A 17 36.86 -13.69 -11.23
C PHE A 17 36.83 -12.33 -11.96
N ASP A 18 37.04 -12.34 -13.27
CA ASP A 18 37.19 -11.15 -14.11
C ASP A 18 36.01 -10.95 -15.07
N LEU A 19 35.17 -11.97 -15.28
CA LEU A 19 34.08 -11.92 -16.24
C LEU A 19 32.85 -12.70 -15.74
N VAL A 20 31.68 -12.11 -15.93
CA VAL A 20 30.38 -12.77 -15.77
C VAL A 20 29.72 -12.94 -17.12
N ILE A 21 29.31 -14.15 -17.46
CA ILE A 21 28.57 -14.46 -18.69
C ILE A 21 27.11 -14.73 -18.30
N THR A 22 26.18 -14.02 -18.93
CA THR A 22 24.75 -14.19 -18.71
C THR A 22 23.98 -14.12 -20.03
N LYS A 23 22.76 -14.66 -20.06
CA LYS A 23 21.96 -14.71 -21.28
C LYS A 23 21.48 -13.34 -21.74
N GLU A 24 20.86 -12.58 -20.86
CA GLU A 24 20.25 -11.30 -21.21
C GLU A 24 20.16 -10.35 -19.99
N ILE A 25 20.17 -9.04 -20.25
CA ILE A 25 20.17 -8.01 -19.23
C ILE A 25 18.89 -8.00 -18.41
N THR A 26 17.75 -8.33 -19.03
CA THR A 26 16.43 -8.33 -18.39
C THR A 26 16.29 -9.39 -17.29
N ARG A 27 17.11 -10.43 -17.32
CA ARG A 27 17.13 -11.54 -16.35
C ARG A 27 18.30 -11.53 -15.38
N PHE A 28 19.25 -10.67 -15.62
CA PHE A 28 20.45 -10.59 -14.77
C PHE A 28 20.08 -10.18 -13.34
N ALA A 29 19.26 -9.13 -13.16
CA ALA A 29 18.75 -8.76 -11.83
C ALA A 29 17.20 -8.83 -11.79
N ARG A 30 16.55 -8.07 -10.88
CA ARG A 30 15.10 -8.07 -10.71
C ARG A 30 14.35 -7.33 -11.82
N ASN A 31 14.99 -6.34 -12.36
CA ASN A 31 14.50 -5.50 -13.44
C ASN A 31 15.71 -4.96 -14.22
N THR A 32 15.48 -4.38 -15.37
CA THR A 32 16.52 -3.85 -16.24
C THR A 32 17.38 -2.78 -15.57
N LEU A 33 16.77 -1.90 -14.75
CA LEU A 33 17.52 -0.85 -14.05
C LEU A 33 18.46 -1.41 -13.00
N ASP A 34 18.00 -2.36 -12.18
CA ASP A 34 18.87 -3.05 -11.22
C ASP A 34 19.99 -3.78 -11.95
N SER A 35 19.68 -4.40 -13.12
CA SER A 35 20.69 -5.10 -13.94
C SER A 35 21.79 -4.13 -14.39
N ILE A 36 21.43 -2.96 -14.91
CA ILE A 36 22.38 -1.96 -15.35
C ILE A 36 23.21 -1.42 -14.17
N GLN A 37 22.58 -1.19 -13.02
CA GLN A 37 23.27 -0.74 -11.81
C GLN A 37 24.32 -1.75 -11.35
N TYR A 38 23.95 -3.02 -11.23
CA TYR A 38 24.90 -4.08 -10.84
C TYR A 38 25.98 -4.30 -11.88
N THR A 39 25.67 -4.14 -13.18
CA THR A 39 26.65 -4.20 -14.25
C THR A 39 27.72 -3.12 -14.08
N ARG A 40 27.32 -1.88 -13.81
CA ARG A 40 28.25 -0.78 -13.53
C ARG A 40 29.05 -1.00 -12.24
N GLU A 41 28.40 -1.56 -11.21
CA GLU A 41 29.10 -1.93 -9.96
C GLU A 41 30.17 -2.98 -10.19
N LEU A 42 29.89 -4.04 -10.96
CA LEU A 42 30.88 -5.06 -11.33
C LEU A 42 32.03 -4.46 -12.16
N LEU A 43 31.71 -3.62 -13.15
CA LEU A 43 32.70 -2.98 -13.97
C LEU A 43 33.62 -2.05 -13.14
N SER A 44 33.09 -1.36 -12.14
CA SER A 44 33.88 -0.54 -11.21
C SER A 44 34.84 -1.36 -10.35
N CYS A 45 34.59 -2.66 -10.18
CA CYS A 45 35.46 -3.61 -9.51
C CYS A 45 36.43 -4.32 -10.49
N GLY A 46 36.45 -3.94 -11.78
CA GLY A 46 37.28 -4.55 -12.81
C GLY A 46 36.70 -5.83 -13.41
N VAL A 47 35.42 -6.15 -13.08
CA VAL A 47 34.77 -7.38 -13.58
C VAL A 47 33.85 -7.03 -14.75
N GLY A 48 34.12 -7.61 -15.93
CA GLY A 48 33.27 -7.48 -17.10
C GLY A 48 31.98 -8.30 -17.01
N VAL A 49 30.96 -7.88 -17.77
CA VAL A 49 29.71 -8.66 -17.94
C VAL A 49 29.42 -8.82 -19.44
N PHE A 50 29.21 -10.06 -19.87
CA PHE A 50 28.83 -10.36 -21.25
C PHE A 50 27.38 -10.87 -21.31
N PHE A 51 26.52 -10.11 -21.98
CA PHE A 51 25.12 -10.45 -22.24
C PHE A 51 25.01 -11.08 -23.62
N GLN A 52 24.87 -12.41 -23.67
CA GLN A 52 24.94 -13.18 -24.92
C GLN A 52 23.83 -12.79 -25.92
N ASN A 53 22.56 -12.75 -25.49
CA ASN A 53 21.44 -12.47 -26.37
C ASN A 53 21.37 -10.99 -26.80
N ASP A 54 21.84 -10.09 -25.94
CA ASP A 54 21.83 -8.65 -26.22
C ASP A 54 23.10 -8.23 -26.99
N ASN A 55 24.06 -9.14 -27.11
CA ASN A 55 25.38 -8.90 -27.71
C ASN A 55 26.08 -7.67 -27.13
N ILE A 56 26.06 -7.55 -25.79
CA ILE A 56 26.69 -6.48 -25.05
C ILE A 56 27.81 -7.07 -24.19
N ASN A 57 29.04 -6.63 -24.46
CA ASN A 57 30.18 -6.87 -23.60
C ASN A 57 30.58 -5.57 -22.94
N THR A 58 30.56 -5.51 -21.61
CA THR A 58 30.83 -4.27 -20.86
C THR A 58 32.32 -3.83 -20.94
N LEU A 59 33.20 -4.66 -21.47
CA LEU A 59 34.59 -4.31 -21.71
C LEU A 59 34.80 -3.56 -23.05
N ASP A 60 33.77 -3.50 -23.92
CA ASP A 60 33.85 -2.79 -25.19
C ASP A 60 33.65 -1.28 -24.98
N GLU A 61 34.31 -0.47 -25.80
CA GLU A 61 34.29 1.00 -25.70
C GLU A 61 32.89 1.62 -25.82
N ASP A 62 31.97 1.03 -26.60
CA ASP A 62 30.61 1.51 -26.83
C ASP A 62 29.58 0.95 -25.81
N SER A 63 30.02 0.12 -24.89
CA SER A 63 29.14 -0.56 -23.93
C SER A 63 28.38 0.39 -23.03
N GLU A 64 29.02 1.44 -22.52
CA GLU A 64 28.37 2.41 -21.64
C GLU A 64 27.28 3.22 -22.39
N LEU A 65 27.48 3.55 -23.67
CA LEU A 65 26.44 4.17 -24.47
C LEU A 65 25.23 3.25 -24.62
N ARG A 66 25.45 1.96 -24.92
CA ARG A 66 24.36 0.97 -25.01
C ARG A 66 23.61 0.80 -23.69
N LEU A 67 24.31 0.68 -22.57
CA LEU A 67 23.72 0.60 -21.23
C LEU A 67 22.91 1.86 -20.89
N THR A 68 23.40 3.04 -21.26
CA THR A 68 22.69 4.30 -21.03
C THR A 68 21.40 4.38 -21.85
N ILE A 69 21.41 3.98 -23.12
CA ILE A 69 20.21 3.93 -23.97
C ILE A 69 19.20 2.95 -23.37
N MET A 70 19.63 1.74 -22.99
CA MET A 70 18.76 0.73 -22.38
C MET A 70 18.18 1.20 -21.05
N SER A 71 18.95 1.92 -20.24
CA SER A 71 18.47 2.52 -18.99
C SER A 71 17.36 3.55 -19.26
N GLY A 72 17.54 4.38 -20.28
CA GLY A 72 16.52 5.36 -20.70
C GLY A 72 15.22 4.68 -21.14
N ILE A 73 15.30 3.65 -21.96
CA ILE A 73 14.14 2.87 -22.40
C ILE A 73 13.44 2.21 -21.21
N ALA A 74 14.19 1.55 -20.33
CA ALA A 74 13.62 0.89 -19.15
C ALA A 74 12.93 1.87 -18.19
N GLN A 75 13.48 3.07 -18.02
CA GLN A 75 12.85 4.14 -17.24
C GLN A 75 11.55 4.63 -17.87
N ASP A 76 11.51 4.79 -19.20
CA ASP A 76 10.31 5.21 -19.92
C ASP A 76 9.19 4.14 -19.83
N GLU A 77 9.53 2.86 -19.97
CA GLU A 77 8.60 1.75 -19.79
C GLU A 77 7.98 1.75 -18.38
N LEU A 78 8.80 1.97 -17.35
CA LEU A 78 8.30 2.07 -15.96
C LEU A 78 7.36 3.27 -15.78
N ARG A 79 7.68 4.43 -16.38
CA ARG A 79 6.79 5.61 -16.35
C ARG A 79 5.45 5.31 -17.03
N LYS A 80 5.47 4.69 -18.22
CA LYS A 80 4.28 4.29 -18.96
C LYS A 80 3.44 3.29 -18.16
N LEU A 81 4.08 2.28 -17.55
CA LEU A 81 3.39 1.31 -16.71
C LEU A 81 2.73 1.99 -15.50
N SER A 82 3.46 2.87 -14.81
CA SER A 82 2.90 3.63 -13.69
C SER A 82 1.68 4.48 -14.09
N SER A 83 1.75 5.14 -15.25
CA SER A 83 0.63 5.93 -15.78
C SER A 83 -0.59 5.06 -16.08
N ARG A 84 -0.39 3.88 -16.70
CA ARG A 84 -1.47 2.92 -16.95
C ARG A 84 -2.12 2.41 -15.66
N ILE A 85 -1.31 2.10 -14.64
CA ILE A 85 -1.81 1.66 -13.33
C ILE A 85 -2.63 2.78 -12.66
N LYS A 86 -2.13 4.03 -12.69
CA LYS A 86 -2.86 5.19 -12.15
C LYS A 86 -4.19 5.39 -12.85
N PHE A 87 -4.20 5.35 -14.17
CA PHE A 87 -5.42 5.43 -14.95
C PHE A 87 -6.40 4.31 -14.60
N GLY A 88 -5.94 3.07 -14.56
CA GLY A 88 -6.77 1.92 -14.16
C GLY A 88 -7.37 2.05 -12.76
N HIS A 89 -6.60 2.59 -11.80
CA HIS A 89 -7.10 2.87 -10.45
C HIS A 89 -8.17 3.98 -10.45
N GLN A 90 -7.97 5.07 -11.22
CA GLN A 90 -8.95 6.15 -11.34
C GLN A 90 -10.27 5.65 -11.97
N GLU A 91 -10.19 4.86 -13.02
CA GLU A 91 -11.37 4.25 -13.64
C GLU A 91 -12.09 3.27 -12.70
N ALA A 92 -11.35 2.49 -11.92
CA ALA A 92 -11.92 1.61 -10.92
C ALA A 92 -12.64 2.41 -9.81
N ILE A 93 -12.07 3.53 -9.37
CA ILE A 93 -12.69 4.44 -8.38
C ILE A 93 -13.97 5.05 -8.94
N LYS A 94 -13.97 5.54 -10.20
CA LYS A 94 -15.17 6.05 -10.88
C LYS A 94 -16.29 5.01 -10.96
N LYS A 95 -15.94 3.73 -11.09
CA LYS A 95 -16.87 2.59 -11.09
C LYS A 95 -17.18 2.08 -9.70
N SER A 96 -16.84 2.83 -8.66
CA SER A 96 -17.11 2.51 -7.25
C SER A 96 -16.53 1.17 -6.78
N VAL A 97 -15.46 0.70 -7.43
CA VAL A 97 -14.78 -0.54 -7.05
C VAL A 97 -13.98 -0.33 -5.77
N VAL A 98 -14.21 -1.17 -4.76
CA VAL A 98 -13.41 -1.15 -3.53
C VAL A 98 -12.01 -1.68 -3.81
N LEU A 99 -11.04 -0.78 -3.95
CA LEU A 99 -9.64 -1.11 -4.19
C LEU A 99 -8.92 -1.51 -2.89
N GLY A 100 -7.77 -2.17 -3.07
CA GLY A 100 -6.91 -2.60 -1.97
C GLY A 100 -7.25 -3.99 -1.45
N ASN A 101 -6.25 -4.60 -0.79
CA ASN A 101 -6.36 -5.93 -0.18
C ASN A 101 -6.39 -5.84 1.35
N SER A 102 -6.35 -4.63 1.90
CA SER A 102 -6.41 -4.44 3.35
C SER A 102 -7.75 -4.92 3.87
N ARG A 103 -7.70 -5.81 4.86
CA ARG A 103 -8.89 -6.22 5.58
C ARG A 103 -9.41 -5.04 6.39
N ILE A 104 -10.72 -4.83 6.32
CA ILE A 104 -11.44 -3.84 7.13
C ILE A 104 -12.21 -4.65 8.16
N PHE A 105 -12.02 -4.35 9.44
CA PHE A 105 -12.68 -5.06 10.53
C PHE A 105 -14.20 -4.93 10.40
N GLY A 106 -14.94 -6.01 10.58
CA GLY A 106 -16.40 -6.05 10.37
C GLY A 106 -16.82 -6.26 8.92
N TYR A 107 -15.87 -6.32 7.97
CA TYR A 107 -16.19 -6.57 6.57
C TYR A 107 -15.36 -7.69 5.98
N ARG A 108 -16.00 -8.44 5.10
CA ARG A 108 -15.38 -9.35 4.14
C ARG A 108 -15.44 -8.73 2.75
N LYS A 109 -14.37 -8.83 1.96
CA LYS A 109 -14.37 -8.40 0.57
C LYS A 109 -14.88 -9.52 -0.33
N ASP A 110 -15.90 -9.22 -1.13
CA ASP A 110 -16.45 -10.11 -2.13
C ASP A 110 -16.59 -9.36 -3.47
N ASN A 111 -16.06 -9.94 -4.55
CA ASN A 111 -16.15 -9.38 -5.90
C ASN A 111 -15.97 -7.85 -6.01
N LYS A 112 -14.95 -7.30 -5.31
CA LYS A 112 -14.64 -5.86 -5.28
C LYS A 112 -15.66 -4.99 -4.51
N ARG A 113 -16.57 -5.60 -3.76
CA ARG A 113 -17.51 -4.97 -2.84
C ARG A 113 -17.19 -5.39 -1.42
N LEU A 114 -17.77 -4.71 -0.45
CA LEU A 114 -17.71 -5.10 0.96
C LEU A 114 -19.01 -5.80 1.34
N VAL A 115 -18.88 -6.86 2.10
CA VAL A 115 -20.01 -7.59 2.71
C VAL A 115 -19.78 -7.62 4.20
N ILE A 116 -20.81 -7.39 4.98
CA ILE A 116 -20.72 -7.41 6.45
C ILE A 116 -20.37 -8.82 6.94
N ASP A 117 -19.37 -8.92 7.79
CA ASP A 117 -19.09 -10.11 8.60
C ASP A 117 -19.75 -9.91 9.96
N GLU A 118 -20.90 -10.54 10.20
CA GLU A 118 -21.72 -10.29 11.38
C GLU A 118 -20.99 -10.55 12.71
N LYS A 119 -20.07 -11.52 12.75
CA LYS A 119 -19.28 -11.78 13.96
C LYS A 119 -18.37 -10.64 14.34
N GLU A 120 -17.73 -10.02 13.34
CA GLU A 120 -16.86 -8.87 13.56
C GLU A 120 -17.67 -7.56 13.64
N ALA A 121 -18.78 -7.46 12.92
CA ALA A 121 -19.66 -6.29 12.92
C ALA A 121 -20.29 -6.03 14.29
N GLU A 122 -20.60 -7.07 15.04
CA GLU A 122 -21.11 -6.96 16.42
C GLU A 122 -20.10 -6.20 17.29
N MET A 123 -18.84 -6.57 17.25
CA MET A 123 -17.76 -5.85 17.96
C MET A 123 -17.65 -4.40 17.50
N VAL A 124 -17.79 -4.14 16.19
CA VAL A 124 -17.73 -2.76 15.65
C VAL A 124 -18.89 -1.93 16.17
N ARG A 125 -20.13 -2.45 16.15
CA ARG A 125 -21.29 -1.75 16.70
C ARG A 125 -21.11 -1.44 18.19
N GLU A 126 -20.61 -2.41 18.95
CA GLU A 126 -20.31 -2.20 20.37
C GLU A 126 -19.23 -1.15 20.59
N LEU A 127 -18.16 -1.15 19.78
CA LEU A 127 -17.10 -0.14 19.83
C LEU A 127 -17.67 1.26 19.68
N PHE A 128 -18.47 1.50 18.65
CA PHE A 128 -19.09 2.79 18.39
C PHE A 128 -20.03 3.20 19.52
N THR A 129 -20.89 2.28 19.98
CA THR A 129 -21.86 2.55 21.06
C THR A 129 -21.16 2.93 22.36
N LEU A 130 -20.17 2.18 22.80
CA LEU A 130 -19.46 2.46 24.03
C LEU A 130 -18.62 3.75 23.94
N TYR A 131 -17.96 3.97 22.81
CA TYR A 131 -17.12 5.15 22.65
C TYR A 131 -17.93 6.45 22.52
N ALA A 132 -19.09 6.43 21.88
CA ALA A 132 -19.99 7.57 21.76
C ALA A 132 -20.54 8.06 23.12
N THR A 133 -20.52 7.20 24.15
CA THR A 133 -20.93 7.63 25.51
C THR A 133 -19.94 8.55 26.20
N ASP A 134 -18.73 8.72 25.65
CA ASP A 134 -17.60 9.46 26.23
C ASP A 134 -17.10 8.94 27.62
N LYS A 135 -17.64 7.81 28.09
CA LYS A 135 -17.29 7.25 29.41
C LYS A 135 -15.98 6.47 29.39
N TYR A 136 -15.53 6.03 28.22
CA TYR A 136 -14.38 5.14 28.08
C TYR A 136 -13.28 5.78 27.25
N SER A 137 -12.03 5.59 27.66
CA SER A 137 -10.88 5.83 26.81
C SER A 137 -10.64 4.65 25.86
N MET A 138 -9.92 4.89 24.75
CA MET A 138 -9.54 3.81 23.83
C MET A 138 -8.76 2.69 24.53
N LYS A 139 -7.95 3.02 25.55
CA LYS A 139 -7.20 2.04 26.32
C LYS A 139 -8.10 1.16 27.18
N GLN A 140 -9.10 1.74 27.81
CA GLN A 140 -10.10 0.97 28.57
C GLN A 140 -10.91 0.06 27.66
N LEU A 141 -11.31 0.52 26.46
CA LEU A 141 -12.01 -0.32 25.48
C LEU A 141 -11.14 -1.48 24.99
N GLU A 142 -9.83 -1.26 24.83
CA GLU A 142 -8.87 -2.33 24.51
C GLU A 142 -8.90 -3.45 25.54
N ASP A 143 -8.96 -3.10 26.84
CA ASP A 143 -9.01 -4.07 27.95
C ASP A 143 -10.39 -4.75 28.06
N ILE A 144 -11.48 -3.99 27.90
CA ILE A 144 -12.85 -4.52 27.90
C ILE A 144 -13.03 -5.53 26.75
N PHE A 145 -12.59 -5.20 25.54
CA PHE A 145 -12.73 -6.06 24.37
C PHE A 145 -11.88 -7.32 24.49
N TRP A 146 -10.70 -7.21 25.09
CA TRP A 146 -9.89 -8.37 25.41
C TRP A 146 -10.60 -9.32 26.37
N SER A 147 -11.19 -8.79 27.46
CA SER A 147 -11.93 -9.58 28.44
C SER A 147 -13.18 -10.26 27.87
N LYS A 148 -13.85 -9.60 26.90
CA LYS A 148 -14.99 -10.16 26.15
C LYS A 148 -14.61 -11.22 25.11
N GLY A 149 -13.32 -11.47 24.90
CA GLY A 149 -12.87 -12.45 23.93
C GLY A 149 -12.70 -11.93 22.52
N TYR A 150 -12.91 -10.64 22.25
CA TYR A 150 -12.63 -10.07 20.93
C TYR A 150 -11.13 -10.07 20.60
N ARG A 151 -10.81 -10.56 19.43
CA ARG A 151 -9.42 -10.76 18.98
C ARG A 151 -9.24 -10.23 17.57
N ASN A 152 -8.03 -9.80 17.25
CA ASN A 152 -7.65 -9.57 15.86
C ASN A 152 -7.41 -10.89 15.12
N ASN A 153 -7.15 -10.84 13.81
CA ASN A 153 -6.95 -12.01 12.97
C ASN A 153 -5.82 -12.95 13.42
N ASN A 154 -4.88 -12.41 14.19
CA ASN A 154 -3.73 -13.16 14.72
C ASN A 154 -4.00 -13.67 16.14
N GLY A 155 -5.24 -13.64 16.62
CA GLY A 155 -5.62 -14.03 17.98
C GLY A 155 -5.12 -13.08 19.08
N LYS A 156 -4.57 -11.91 18.70
CA LYS A 156 -4.00 -10.94 19.64
C LYS A 156 -5.04 -9.86 19.99
N LYS A 157 -4.69 -9.06 20.99
CA LYS A 157 -5.45 -7.90 21.43
C LYS A 157 -5.63 -6.89 20.30
N ILE A 158 -6.82 -6.32 20.16
CA ILE A 158 -7.10 -5.24 19.21
C ILE A 158 -6.58 -3.96 19.84
N CYS A 159 -5.53 -3.38 19.28
CA CYS A 159 -4.90 -2.21 19.85
C CYS A 159 -5.75 -0.94 19.68
N HIS A 160 -5.59 0.00 20.60
CA HIS A 160 -6.30 1.28 20.61
C HIS A 160 -6.15 2.08 19.32
N SER A 161 -5.00 2.00 18.64
CA SER A 161 -4.80 2.66 17.34
C SER A 161 -5.68 2.05 16.23
N THR A 162 -5.89 0.73 16.24
CA THR A 162 -6.84 0.06 15.32
C THR A 162 -8.27 0.50 15.60
N MET A 163 -8.67 0.57 16.87
CA MET A 163 -10.00 1.06 17.26
C MET A 163 -10.23 2.50 16.85
N SER A 164 -9.25 3.39 17.06
CA SER A 164 -9.31 4.79 16.63
C SER A 164 -9.45 4.90 15.10
N ASN A 165 -8.69 4.11 14.34
CA ASN A 165 -8.80 4.05 12.89
C ASN A 165 -10.16 3.49 12.42
N THR A 166 -10.74 2.57 13.18
CA THR A 166 -12.09 2.04 12.92
C THR A 166 -13.12 3.15 13.09
N ILE A 167 -13.12 3.87 14.21
CA ILE A 167 -14.07 4.98 14.48
C ILE A 167 -13.97 6.08 13.42
N SER A 168 -12.75 6.45 13.00
CA SER A 168 -12.54 7.51 12.01
C SER A 168 -12.82 7.09 10.56
N ASN A 169 -13.15 5.84 10.28
CA ASN A 169 -13.33 5.37 8.92
C ASN A 169 -14.79 5.51 8.44
N PRO A 170 -15.07 6.36 7.43
CA PRO A 170 -16.43 6.62 6.95
C PRO A 170 -17.12 5.41 6.31
N LYS A 171 -16.39 4.36 5.98
CA LYS A 171 -16.99 3.15 5.43
C LYS A 171 -17.99 2.52 6.38
N TYR A 172 -17.81 2.67 7.70
CA TYR A 172 -18.72 2.13 8.70
C TYR A 172 -20.09 2.78 8.69
N LYS A 173 -20.20 4.03 8.22
CA LYS A 173 -21.49 4.71 8.00
C LYS A 173 -22.02 4.58 6.56
N GLY A 174 -21.47 3.67 5.75
CA GLY A 174 -21.94 3.40 4.39
C GLY A 174 -21.39 4.33 3.31
N TYR A 175 -20.21 4.93 3.52
CA TYR A 175 -19.57 5.77 2.51
C TYR A 175 -18.49 5.02 1.75
N TYR A 176 -18.52 5.12 0.43
CA TYR A 176 -17.37 4.77 -0.38
C TYR A 176 -16.26 5.79 -0.16
N VAL A 177 -15.03 5.32 0.01
CA VAL A 177 -13.86 6.20 0.14
C VAL A 177 -12.70 5.62 -0.66
N GLY A 178 -12.22 6.39 -1.62
CA GLY A 178 -11.07 6.05 -2.48
C GLY A 178 -10.07 7.20 -2.57
N ASN A 179 -8.98 6.98 -3.32
CA ASN A 179 -7.95 7.99 -3.63
C ASN A 179 -7.27 8.65 -2.41
N LYS A 180 -7.14 7.93 -1.28
CA LYS A 180 -6.51 8.49 -0.06
C LYS A 180 -5.01 8.70 -0.17
N VAL A 181 -4.34 7.99 -1.08
CA VAL A 181 -2.87 7.94 -1.18
C VAL A 181 -2.43 8.10 -2.62
N LYS A 182 -1.41 8.93 -2.84
CA LYS A 182 -0.75 9.11 -4.14
C LYS A 182 0.72 8.67 -4.06
N ILE A 183 1.16 7.89 -5.03
CA ILE A 183 2.58 7.57 -5.18
C ILE A 183 3.26 8.79 -5.80
N VAL A 184 4.17 9.40 -5.04
CA VAL A 184 4.92 10.59 -5.44
C VAL A 184 6.12 10.21 -6.28
N ASP A 185 6.87 9.21 -5.82
CA ASP A 185 8.04 8.70 -6.53
C ASP A 185 7.84 7.21 -6.85
N MET A 186 8.00 6.91 -8.12
CA MET A 186 7.80 5.59 -8.68
C MET A 186 8.94 4.62 -8.33
N PHE A 187 10.16 5.12 -8.21
CA PHE A 187 11.34 4.29 -7.97
C PHE A 187 11.43 3.87 -6.51
N THR A 188 11.28 4.81 -5.60
CA THR A 188 11.31 4.56 -4.16
C THR A 188 9.95 4.11 -3.61
N LYS A 189 8.88 4.14 -4.44
CA LYS A 189 7.49 3.88 -4.05
C LYS A 189 7.01 4.78 -2.90
N LYS A 190 7.63 5.95 -2.75
CA LYS A 190 7.27 6.92 -1.72
C LYS A 190 5.82 7.37 -1.92
N GLN A 191 5.04 7.23 -0.87
CA GLN A 191 3.62 7.58 -0.85
C GLN A 191 3.39 8.87 -0.06
N LYS A 192 2.39 9.63 -0.48
CA LYS A 192 1.87 10.79 0.25
C LYS A 192 0.39 10.59 0.47
N PHE A 193 -0.08 10.79 1.70
CA PHE A 193 -1.50 10.89 1.98
C PHE A 193 -2.03 12.20 1.40
N LEU A 194 -3.13 12.08 0.68
CA LEU A 194 -3.83 13.23 0.12
C LEU A 194 -4.73 13.87 1.19
N PRO A 195 -4.93 15.19 1.13
CA PRO A 195 -5.91 15.84 1.98
C PRO A 195 -7.33 15.33 1.63
N PRO A 196 -8.28 15.39 2.56
CA PRO A 196 -9.62 14.82 2.38
C PRO A 196 -10.39 15.37 1.21
N GLU A 197 -10.12 16.62 0.83
CA GLU A 197 -10.77 17.29 -0.31
C GLU A 197 -10.40 16.63 -1.65
N GLU A 198 -9.26 15.94 -1.71
CA GLU A 198 -8.82 15.16 -2.87
C GLU A 198 -9.31 13.71 -2.84
N TRP A 199 -9.97 13.26 -1.78
CA TRP A 199 -10.50 11.91 -1.71
C TRP A 199 -11.77 11.80 -2.57
N VAL A 200 -11.98 10.63 -3.15
CA VAL A 200 -13.27 10.29 -3.75
C VAL A 200 -14.14 9.70 -2.65
N MET A 201 -15.14 10.46 -2.21
CA MET A 201 -16.04 10.03 -1.14
C MET A 201 -17.49 10.33 -1.55
N PHE A 202 -18.36 9.34 -1.41
CA PHE A 202 -19.81 9.48 -1.60
C PHE A 202 -20.55 8.43 -0.78
N LYS A 203 -21.81 8.72 -0.44
CA LYS A 203 -22.67 7.79 0.27
C LYS A 203 -23.16 6.69 -0.66
N ASP A 204 -23.10 5.45 -0.22
CA ASP A 204 -23.67 4.30 -0.94
C ASP A 204 -25.12 4.12 -0.50
N GLU A 205 -26.05 4.79 -1.19
CA GLU A 205 -27.47 4.76 -0.87
C GLU A 205 -28.10 3.36 -0.97
N THR A 206 -27.51 2.50 -1.82
CA THR A 206 -28.01 1.14 -2.01
C THR A 206 -27.45 0.13 -1.01
N GLY A 207 -26.31 0.46 -0.38
CA GLY A 207 -25.57 -0.46 0.49
C GLY A 207 -24.96 -1.67 -0.25
N GLU A 208 -24.94 -1.65 -1.58
CA GLU A 208 -24.41 -2.76 -2.38
C GLU A 208 -22.88 -2.78 -2.45
N ILE A 209 -22.22 -1.63 -2.28
CA ILE A 209 -20.77 -1.48 -2.42
C ILE A 209 -20.11 -1.48 -1.07
N VAL A 210 -20.65 -0.67 -0.15
CA VAL A 210 -20.17 -0.47 1.22
C VAL A 210 -21.36 -0.40 2.18
N PRO A 211 -21.93 -1.55 2.59
CA PRO A 211 -23.06 -1.55 3.51
C PRO A 211 -22.67 -0.93 4.86
N ALA A 212 -23.53 -0.10 5.43
CA ALA A 212 -23.30 0.51 6.72
C ALA A 212 -23.39 -0.52 7.86
N ILE A 213 -22.45 -0.50 8.79
CA ILE A 213 -22.48 -1.31 10.04
C ILE A 213 -23.10 -0.51 11.17
N VAL A 214 -22.93 0.81 11.18
CA VAL A 214 -23.50 1.74 12.17
C VAL A 214 -24.28 2.84 11.48
N SER A 215 -25.20 3.47 12.22
CA SER A 215 -25.92 4.63 11.69
C SER A 215 -24.98 5.85 11.54
N GLU A 216 -25.36 6.80 10.70
CA GLU A 216 -24.60 8.02 10.49
C GLU A 216 -24.49 8.84 11.76
N GLU A 217 -25.61 8.94 12.52
CA GLU A 217 -25.67 9.66 13.79
C GLU A 217 -24.70 9.07 14.83
N LEU A 218 -24.68 7.75 14.99
CA LEU A 218 -23.78 7.07 15.93
C LEU A 218 -22.32 7.26 15.53
N TRP A 219 -22.03 7.20 14.21
CA TRP A 219 -20.69 7.46 13.69
C TRP A 219 -20.24 8.89 14.01
N GLU A 220 -21.10 9.89 13.82
CA GLU A 220 -20.81 11.29 14.08
C GLU A 220 -20.59 11.58 15.56
N GLN A 221 -21.44 11.02 16.43
CA GLN A 221 -21.27 11.11 17.88
C GLN A 221 -19.92 10.56 18.34
N ALA A 222 -19.56 9.35 17.89
CA ALA A 222 -18.27 8.74 18.23
C ALA A 222 -17.08 9.56 17.71
N ASN A 223 -17.19 10.13 16.51
CA ASN A 223 -16.13 10.98 15.95
C ASN A 223 -16.03 12.34 16.65
N ALA A 224 -17.13 12.93 17.10
CA ALA A 224 -17.10 14.15 17.91
C ALA A 224 -16.29 13.92 19.20
N VAL A 225 -16.53 12.79 19.90
CA VAL A 225 -15.76 12.41 21.09
C VAL A 225 -14.28 12.19 20.76
N LEU A 226 -13.99 11.55 19.61
CA LEU A 226 -12.61 11.30 19.17
C LEU A 226 -11.86 12.61 18.89
N MET A 227 -12.51 13.58 18.28
CA MET A 227 -11.95 14.91 18.02
C MET A 227 -11.63 15.66 19.32
N LEU A 228 -12.58 15.69 20.25
CA LEU A 228 -12.38 16.35 21.54
C LEU A 228 -11.17 15.77 22.29
N LYS A 229 -11.00 14.44 22.27
CA LYS A 229 -9.91 13.77 22.98
C LYS A 229 -8.55 13.84 22.28
N THR A 230 -8.51 13.95 20.95
CA THR A 230 -7.25 13.87 20.18
C THR A 230 -6.76 15.22 19.67
N GLY A 231 -7.58 16.27 19.71
CA GLY A 231 -7.29 17.57 19.10
C GLY A 231 -7.12 17.52 17.57
N LYS A 232 -7.41 16.37 16.94
CA LYS A 232 -7.33 16.20 15.50
C LYS A 232 -8.68 16.51 14.89
N ILE A 233 -8.75 17.57 14.09
CA ILE A 233 -9.90 17.82 13.22
C ILE A 233 -10.03 16.61 12.30
N SER A 234 -11.15 15.88 12.38
CA SER A 234 -11.40 14.82 11.40
C SER A 234 -11.60 15.52 10.06
N ALA A 235 -10.89 15.01 9.08
CA ALA A 235 -10.90 15.50 7.72
C ALA A 235 -12.30 15.57 7.06
N ILE A 236 -13.34 15.18 7.76
CA ILE A 236 -14.70 14.95 7.25
C ILE A 236 -15.70 16.03 7.71
N THR A 237 -15.38 16.77 8.74
CA THR A 237 -16.29 17.83 9.28
C THR A 237 -16.28 19.12 8.44
N GLN A 238 -15.40 19.21 7.41
CA GLN A 238 -15.31 20.38 6.53
C GLN A 238 -16.10 20.26 5.22
N ILE A 239 -16.88 19.19 5.04
CA ILE A 239 -17.65 18.94 3.80
C ILE A 239 -19.18 19.05 4.04
N CYS A 240 -19.61 19.70 5.14
CA CYS A 240 -21.00 20.12 5.36
C CYS A 240 -21.16 21.61 5.09
#